data_c967ab33dd0c5469f2205bf2c556669d
#
_entry.id   c967ab33dd0c5469f2205bf2c556669d
#
_cell.length_a   1.000
_cell.length_b   1.000
_cell.length_c   1.000
_cell.angle_alpha   90.00
_cell.angle_beta   90.00
_cell.angle_gamma   90.00
#
_symmetry.space_group_name_H-M   'P 1'
#
loop_
_entity.id
_entity.type
_entity.pdbx_description
1 polymer ?
#
loop_
_entity_poly.entity_id
_entity_poly.type
_entity_poly.pdbx_seq_one_letter_code
_entity_poly.pdbx_strand_id
1 'polypeptide(L)'
;LRPHREIRELKWGDFSDDLSFINLSGSRNKSKKNRIVPVPSFIIEELIPKQRDLNIFSNNVKPFNISYFKSNWLKYKNKSNLLSENQTLYSFRHSGAINIFKRSGSLHKLQAAMGHSSLNVSLIYLRNLEISKLKATDMPLLY
;
A
#
# COMPACT_ATOMS: atom_id res chain seq x y z
N LEU A 1 -0.18 -1.72 -0.78
CA LEU A 1 -0.30 -3.20 -0.83
C LEU A 1 -1.41 -3.67 0.11
N ARG A 2 -1.96 -4.87 -0.14
CA ARG A 2 -2.96 -5.53 0.71
C ARG A 2 -2.26 -6.34 1.80
N PRO A 3 -2.52 -6.09 3.11
CA PRO A 3 -1.76 -6.70 4.20
C PRO A 3 -1.78 -8.23 4.21
N HIS A 4 -2.98 -8.81 4.13
CA HIS A 4 -3.17 -10.26 4.34
C HIS A 4 -2.75 -11.14 3.16
N ARG A 5 -2.52 -10.56 1.98
CA ARG A 5 -2.13 -11.32 0.80
C ARG A 5 -0.85 -10.77 0.19
N GLU A 6 -0.87 -9.54 -0.34
CA GLU A 6 0.28 -8.99 -1.05
C GLU A 6 1.50 -8.82 -0.14
N ILE A 7 1.33 -8.19 1.05
CA ILE A 7 2.43 -7.96 1.99
C ILE A 7 2.89 -9.29 2.60
N ARG A 8 1.97 -10.11 3.09
CA ARG A 8 2.30 -11.37 3.74
C ARG A 8 3.14 -12.30 2.86
N GLU A 9 2.90 -12.29 1.55
CA GLU A 9 3.54 -13.19 0.58
C GLU A 9 4.79 -12.58 -0.06
N LEU A 10 5.23 -11.38 0.34
CA LEU A 10 6.42 -10.75 -0.21
C LEU A 10 7.68 -11.59 0.04
N LYS A 11 8.44 -11.76 -1.01
CA LYS A 11 9.76 -12.38 -1.00
C LYS A 11 10.82 -11.35 -1.37
N TRP A 12 12.06 -11.60 -0.99
CA TRP A 12 13.19 -10.78 -1.40
C TRP A 12 13.33 -10.72 -2.93
N GLY A 13 12.96 -11.78 -3.63
CA GLY A 13 12.96 -11.82 -5.10
C GLY A 13 11.91 -10.93 -5.78
N ASP A 14 10.95 -10.37 -5.03
CA ASP A 14 9.98 -9.43 -5.54
C ASP A 14 10.54 -8.00 -5.64
N PHE A 15 11.62 -7.72 -4.94
CA PHE A 15 12.29 -6.42 -4.97
C PHE A 15 13.28 -6.32 -6.12
N SER A 16 13.45 -5.09 -6.64
CA SER A 16 14.60 -4.75 -7.50
C SER A 16 15.90 -4.88 -6.70
N ASP A 17 17.03 -4.98 -7.40
CA ASP A 17 18.34 -5.19 -6.75
C ASP A 17 18.73 -4.02 -5.83
N ASP A 18 18.29 -2.81 -6.15
CA ASP A 18 18.45 -1.60 -5.34
C ASP A 18 17.33 -1.38 -4.30
N LEU A 19 16.40 -2.32 -4.16
CA LEU A 19 15.21 -2.28 -3.30
C LEU A 19 14.23 -1.14 -3.59
N SER A 20 14.44 -0.36 -4.64
CA SER A 20 13.62 0.83 -4.94
C SER A 20 12.21 0.49 -5.44
N PHE A 21 11.98 -0.72 -5.92
CA PHE A 21 10.70 -1.18 -6.45
C PHE A 21 10.33 -2.59 -5.99
N ILE A 22 9.03 -2.84 -5.87
CA ILE A 22 8.43 -4.17 -5.70
C ILE A 22 7.68 -4.54 -6.97
N ASN A 23 8.00 -5.69 -7.55
CA ASN A 23 7.32 -6.30 -8.68
C ASN A 23 6.28 -7.30 -8.18
N LEU A 24 5.01 -6.92 -8.22
CA LEU A 24 3.91 -7.79 -7.82
C LEU A 24 3.36 -8.54 -9.02
N SER A 25 3.49 -9.86 -9.00
CA SER A 25 2.86 -10.72 -10.01
C SER A 25 1.34 -10.64 -9.94
N GLY A 26 0.70 -10.60 -11.10
CA GLY A 26 -0.76 -10.64 -11.22
C GLY A 26 -1.40 -11.88 -10.60
N SER A 27 -0.68 -13.00 -10.53
CA SER A 27 -1.16 -14.23 -9.88
C SER A 27 -1.51 -14.04 -8.40
N ARG A 28 -0.88 -13.07 -7.74
CA ARG A 28 -1.05 -12.77 -6.31
C ARG A 28 -2.09 -11.69 -6.02
N ASN A 29 -2.70 -11.09 -7.02
CA ASN A 29 -3.68 -10.02 -6.81
C ASN A 29 -5.02 -10.29 -7.52
N LYS A 30 -6.07 -9.64 -7.05
CA LYS A 30 -7.44 -9.82 -7.57
C LYS A 30 -7.58 -9.36 -9.01
N SER A 31 -6.81 -8.36 -9.44
CA SER A 31 -6.89 -7.80 -10.79
C SER A 31 -6.16 -8.63 -11.86
N LYS A 32 -5.39 -9.65 -11.43
CA LYS A 32 -4.54 -10.49 -12.30
C LYS A 32 -3.56 -9.71 -13.18
N LYS A 33 -3.25 -8.46 -12.83
CA LYS A 33 -2.31 -7.60 -13.56
C LYS A 33 -1.01 -7.46 -12.77
N ASN A 34 0.12 -7.56 -13.45
CA ASN A 34 1.41 -7.23 -12.87
C ASN A 34 1.44 -5.76 -12.48
N ARG A 35 2.12 -5.45 -11.37
CA ARG A 35 2.22 -4.09 -10.85
C ARG A 35 3.60 -3.84 -10.26
N ILE A 36 4.18 -2.71 -10.63
CA ILE A 36 5.41 -2.21 -10.03
C ILE A 36 5.02 -1.13 -9.02
N VAL A 37 5.53 -1.24 -7.81
CA VAL A 37 5.24 -0.30 -6.71
C VAL A 37 6.56 0.24 -6.17
N PRO A 38 6.78 1.56 -6.18
CA PRO A 38 7.97 2.14 -5.58
C PRO A 38 7.99 1.91 -4.06
N VAL A 39 9.18 1.70 -3.52
CA VAL A 39 9.43 1.55 -2.09
C VAL A 39 9.89 2.89 -1.54
N PRO A 40 9.25 3.45 -0.51
CA PRO A 40 9.73 4.68 0.12
C PRO A 40 11.12 4.51 0.73
N SER A 41 11.96 5.56 0.65
CA SER A 41 13.35 5.54 1.15
C SER A 41 13.45 5.08 2.60
N PHE A 42 12.58 5.57 3.48
CA PHE A 42 12.57 5.18 4.90
C PHE A 42 12.27 3.68 5.12
N ILE A 43 11.65 2.99 4.15
CA ILE A 43 11.46 1.53 4.19
C ILE A 43 12.74 0.85 3.68
N ILE A 44 13.36 1.37 2.62
CA ILE A 44 14.60 0.81 2.07
C ILE A 44 15.70 0.77 3.13
N GLU A 45 15.83 1.82 3.93
CA GLU A 45 16.80 1.94 5.02
C GLU A 45 16.66 0.86 6.10
N GLU A 46 15.44 0.33 6.30
CA GLU A 46 15.13 -0.72 7.27
C GLU A 46 15.26 -2.14 6.69
N LEU A 47 15.43 -2.27 5.37
CA LEU A 47 15.48 -3.57 4.71
C LEU A 47 16.91 -4.11 4.67
N ILE A 48 17.10 -5.34 5.18
CA ILE A 48 18.35 -6.10 5.08
C ILE A 48 18.12 -7.26 4.11
N PRO A 49 18.60 -7.18 2.86
CA PRO A 49 18.37 -8.19 1.85
C PRO A 49 18.87 -9.58 2.26
N LYS A 50 18.11 -10.60 1.87
CA LYS A 50 18.43 -12.00 2.07
C LYS A 50 18.25 -12.77 0.76
N GLN A 51 18.31 -14.10 0.82
CA GLN A 51 18.10 -14.97 -0.34
C GLN A 51 16.74 -14.68 -1.00
N ARG A 52 16.73 -14.64 -2.33
CA ARG A 52 15.59 -14.17 -3.14
C ARG A 52 14.30 -14.98 -2.95
N ASP A 53 14.40 -16.26 -2.62
CA ASP A 53 13.25 -17.16 -2.41
C ASP A 53 12.62 -17.05 -1.03
N LEU A 54 13.30 -16.40 -0.07
CA LEU A 54 12.81 -16.24 1.29
C LEU A 54 11.76 -15.13 1.38
N ASN A 55 10.73 -15.41 2.17
CA ASN A 55 9.73 -14.41 2.56
C ASN A 55 10.36 -13.39 3.52
N ILE A 56 10.09 -12.11 3.33
CA ILE A 56 10.73 -11.01 4.08
C ILE A 56 10.38 -11.02 5.58
N PHE A 57 9.26 -11.58 5.97
CA PHE A 57 8.80 -11.59 7.37
C PHE A 57 9.13 -12.90 8.09
N SER A 58 8.88 -14.03 7.44
CA SER A 58 9.09 -15.35 8.07
C SER A 58 10.55 -15.81 8.02
N ASN A 59 11.37 -15.22 7.15
CA ASN A 59 12.72 -15.70 6.81
C ASN A 59 12.76 -17.15 6.32
N ASN A 60 11.66 -17.66 5.79
CA ASN A 60 11.49 -18.98 5.21
C ASN A 60 10.91 -18.86 3.80
N VAL A 61 10.96 -19.94 3.03
CA VAL A 61 10.32 -20.00 1.70
C VAL A 61 8.79 -19.84 1.83
N LYS A 62 8.21 -20.34 2.93
CA LYS A 62 6.77 -20.25 3.21
C LYS A 62 6.47 -19.00 4.05
N PRO A 63 5.46 -18.20 3.68
CA PRO A 63 5.00 -17.09 4.50
C PRO A 63 4.35 -17.59 5.79
N PHE A 64 4.21 -16.69 6.78
CA PHE A 64 3.37 -16.95 7.94
C PHE A 64 1.92 -17.32 7.55
N ASN A 65 1.18 -17.92 8.46
CA ASN A 65 -0.23 -18.24 8.21
C ASN A 65 -1.07 -16.99 7.91
N ILE A 66 -2.23 -17.18 7.31
CA ILE A 66 -3.09 -16.09 6.85
C ILE A 66 -3.57 -15.15 7.96
N SER A 67 -3.68 -15.65 9.18
CA SER A 67 -4.15 -14.91 10.36
C SER A 67 -3.04 -14.17 11.11
N TYR A 68 -1.76 -14.40 10.76
CA TYR A 68 -0.61 -13.89 11.52
C TYR A 68 -0.66 -12.38 11.77
N PHE A 69 -0.79 -11.59 10.71
CA PHE A 69 -0.83 -10.14 10.83
C PHE A 69 -2.08 -9.66 11.57
N LYS A 70 -3.23 -10.30 11.32
CA LYS A 70 -4.48 -9.98 12.04
C LYS A 70 -4.34 -10.24 13.54
N SER A 71 -3.79 -11.38 13.92
CA SER A 71 -3.61 -11.74 15.33
C SER A 71 -2.64 -10.80 16.03
N ASN A 72 -1.51 -10.46 15.39
CA ASN A 72 -0.54 -9.51 15.96
C ASN A 72 -1.12 -8.10 16.04
N TRP A 73 -1.89 -7.67 15.05
CA TRP A 73 -2.59 -6.38 15.10
C TRP A 73 -3.56 -6.30 16.29
N LEU A 74 -4.34 -7.35 16.53
CA LEU A 74 -5.27 -7.41 17.66
C LEU A 74 -4.53 -7.36 19.00
N LYS A 75 -3.43 -8.10 19.14
CA LYS A 75 -2.59 -8.04 20.35
C LYS A 75 -2.04 -6.62 20.59
N TYR A 76 -1.53 -5.97 19.55
CA TYR A 76 -1.03 -4.60 19.64
C TYR A 76 -2.16 -3.63 20.00
N LYS A 77 -3.30 -3.72 19.32
CA LYS A 77 -4.47 -2.87 19.52
C LYS A 77 -5.00 -2.95 20.94
N ASN A 78 -5.09 -4.15 21.50
CA ASN A 78 -5.57 -4.36 22.88
C ASN A 78 -4.63 -3.79 23.96
N LYS A 79 -3.34 -3.57 23.60
CA LYS A 79 -2.34 -2.97 24.49
C LYS A 79 -2.16 -1.47 24.28
N SER A 80 -2.70 -0.94 23.20
CA SER A 80 -2.49 0.46 22.78
C SER A 80 -3.69 1.32 23.13
N ASN A 81 -3.45 2.43 23.81
CA ASN A 81 -4.46 3.46 24.08
C ASN A 81 -4.60 4.47 22.92
N LEU A 82 -3.81 4.31 21.85
CA LEU A 82 -3.74 5.25 20.72
C LEU A 82 -4.68 4.89 19.58
N LEU A 83 -5.27 3.68 19.60
CA LEU A 83 -6.06 3.16 18.51
C LEU A 83 -7.53 3.12 18.87
N SER A 84 -8.37 3.66 17.97
CA SER A 84 -9.82 3.56 18.09
C SER A 84 -10.33 2.17 17.65
N GLU A 85 -11.55 1.83 18.04
CA GLU A 85 -12.16 0.52 17.82
C GLU A 85 -12.23 0.15 16.33
N ASN A 86 -12.48 1.11 15.46
CA ASN A 86 -12.65 0.89 14.01
C ASN A 86 -11.33 0.83 13.22
N GLN A 87 -10.18 1.06 13.87
CA GLN A 87 -8.89 1.00 13.17
C GLN A 87 -8.42 -0.43 12.97
N THR A 88 -8.07 -0.74 11.73
CA THR A 88 -7.58 -2.05 11.30
C THR A 88 -6.28 -1.91 10.51
N LEU A 89 -5.63 -3.03 10.14
CA LEU A 89 -4.48 -2.99 9.23
C LEU A 89 -4.80 -2.33 7.87
N TYR A 90 -6.05 -2.40 7.42
CA TYR A 90 -6.49 -1.71 6.21
C TYR A 90 -6.53 -0.18 6.36
N SER A 91 -6.59 0.33 7.58
CA SER A 91 -6.51 1.78 7.84
C SER A 91 -5.20 2.37 7.31
N PHE A 92 -4.08 1.65 7.42
CA PHE A 92 -2.80 2.07 6.82
C PHE A 92 -2.89 2.18 5.30
N ARG A 93 -3.57 1.22 4.66
CA ARG A 93 -3.77 1.28 3.21
C ARG A 93 -4.65 2.48 2.83
N HIS A 94 -5.67 2.78 3.62
CA HIS A 94 -6.55 3.92 3.41
C HIS A 94 -5.79 5.25 3.54
N SER A 95 -5.04 5.41 4.64
CA SER A 95 -4.21 6.60 4.88
C SER A 95 -3.15 6.78 3.78
N GLY A 96 -2.50 5.68 3.36
CA GLY A 96 -1.54 5.70 2.26
C GLY A 96 -2.17 6.15 0.94
N ALA A 97 -3.39 5.70 0.63
CA ALA A 97 -4.12 6.12 -0.56
C ALA A 97 -4.40 7.63 -0.56
N ILE A 98 -4.88 8.16 0.57
CA ILE A 98 -5.14 9.59 0.75
C ILE A 98 -3.84 10.39 0.56
N ASN A 99 -2.74 9.95 1.17
CA ASN A 99 -1.44 10.62 1.06
C ASN A 99 -0.90 10.62 -0.37
N ILE A 100 -1.02 9.51 -1.10
CA ILE A 100 -0.64 9.44 -2.52
C ILE A 100 -1.44 10.46 -3.32
N PHE A 101 -2.75 10.54 -3.11
CA PHE A 101 -3.59 11.49 -3.81
C PHE A 101 -3.25 12.94 -3.45
N LYS A 102 -3.13 13.27 -2.15
CA LYS A 102 -2.77 14.62 -1.68
C LYS A 102 -1.44 15.11 -2.29
N ARG A 103 -0.46 14.22 -2.42
CA ARG A 103 0.87 14.58 -2.96
C ARG A 103 0.92 14.64 -4.49
N SER A 104 0.12 13.83 -5.17
CA SER A 104 0.20 13.70 -6.64
C SER A 104 -0.89 14.45 -7.39
N GLY A 105 -2.02 14.77 -6.73
CA GLY A 105 -3.23 15.31 -7.36
C GLY A 105 -3.88 14.41 -8.40
N SER A 106 -3.41 13.16 -8.56
CA SER A 106 -3.76 12.30 -9.70
C SER A 106 -4.50 11.03 -9.26
N LEU A 107 -5.75 10.90 -9.72
CA LEU A 107 -6.53 9.66 -9.55
C LEU A 107 -5.91 8.47 -10.29
N HIS A 108 -5.27 8.69 -11.45
CA HIS A 108 -4.60 7.62 -12.19
C HIS A 108 -3.38 7.09 -11.45
N LYS A 109 -2.56 7.96 -10.84
CA LYS A 109 -1.44 7.54 -9.98
C LYS A 109 -1.95 6.78 -8.76
N LEU A 110 -3.03 7.24 -8.14
CA LEU A 110 -3.68 6.52 -7.04
C LEU A 110 -4.18 5.15 -7.49
N GLN A 111 -4.88 5.07 -8.61
CA GLN A 111 -5.37 3.81 -9.18
C GLN A 111 -4.22 2.82 -9.41
N ALA A 112 -3.14 3.27 -10.04
CA ALA A 112 -1.96 2.45 -10.31
C ALA A 112 -1.30 1.94 -9.02
N ALA A 113 -1.05 2.84 -8.06
CA ALA A 113 -0.42 2.49 -6.78
C ALA A 113 -1.26 1.50 -5.96
N MET A 114 -2.59 1.66 -5.98
CA MET A 114 -3.51 0.80 -5.24
C MET A 114 -3.85 -0.50 -5.97
N GLY A 115 -3.59 -0.57 -7.28
CA GLY A 115 -3.97 -1.70 -8.14
C GLY A 115 -5.48 -1.84 -8.28
N HIS A 116 -6.20 -0.74 -8.40
CA HIS A 116 -7.64 -0.73 -8.60
C HIS A 116 -8.00 -0.98 -10.07
N SER A 117 -9.05 -1.75 -10.31
CA SER A 117 -9.53 -2.06 -11.66
C SER A 117 -10.20 -0.88 -12.36
N SER A 118 -10.70 0.10 -11.59
CA SER A 118 -11.34 1.31 -12.12
C SER A 118 -11.09 2.53 -11.22
N LEU A 119 -11.25 3.74 -11.79
CA LEU A 119 -11.18 4.98 -11.04
C LEU A 119 -12.26 5.11 -9.96
N ASN A 120 -13.44 4.55 -10.19
CA ASN A 120 -14.54 4.58 -9.22
C ASN A 120 -14.13 3.90 -7.89
N VAL A 121 -13.38 2.80 -7.94
CA VAL A 121 -12.83 2.15 -6.75
C VAL A 121 -11.86 3.08 -6.02
N SER A 122 -11.05 3.86 -6.75
CA SER A 122 -10.13 4.83 -6.14
C SER A 122 -10.90 5.98 -5.47
N LEU A 123 -11.99 6.45 -6.06
CA LEU A 123 -12.83 7.51 -5.50
C LEU A 123 -13.45 7.14 -4.16
N ILE A 124 -13.75 5.86 -3.92
CA ILE A 124 -14.29 5.38 -2.62
C ILE A 124 -13.31 5.72 -1.48
N TYR A 125 -12.01 5.65 -1.72
CA TYR A 125 -11.00 6.00 -0.73
C TYR A 125 -10.94 7.49 -0.40
N LEU A 126 -11.45 8.34 -1.30
CA LEU A 126 -11.40 9.80 -1.20
C LEU A 126 -12.72 10.42 -0.73
N ARG A 127 -13.75 9.62 -0.45
CA ARG A 127 -15.11 10.13 -0.11
C ARG A 127 -15.14 11.12 1.06
N ASN A 128 -14.24 10.94 2.03
CA ASN A 128 -14.17 11.80 3.23
C ASN A 128 -13.04 12.82 3.14
N LEU A 129 -12.43 12.98 1.97
CA LEU A 129 -11.41 14.00 1.77
C LEU A 129 -12.12 15.34 1.54
N GLU A 130 -11.82 16.33 2.37
CA GLU A 130 -12.25 17.70 2.09
C GLU A 130 -11.65 18.14 0.77
N ILE A 131 -12.52 18.47 -0.19
CA ILE A 131 -12.11 19.05 -1.46
C ILE A 131 -11.78 20.51 -1.16
N SER A 132 -10.55 20.91 -1.40
CA SER A 132 -10.16 22.33 -1.33
C SER A 132 -11.03 23.13 -2.29
N LYS A 133 -11.53 24.27 -1.81
CA LYS A 133 -12.32 25.19 -2.65
C LYS A 133 -11.48 25.65 -3.84
N LEU A 134 -12.11 25.75 -5.01
CA LEU A 134 -11.49 26.31 -6.20
C LEU A 134 -10.93 27.72 -5.91
N LYS A 135 -9.72 27.96 -6.33
CA LYS A 135 -9.07 29.28 -6.28
C LYS A 135 -9.10 29.91 -7.67
N ALA A 136 -8.94 31.20 -7.74
CA ALA A 136 -8.83 31.90 -9.01
C ALA A 136 -7.68 31.35 -9.89
N THR A 137 -6.61 30.87 -9.28
CA THR A 137 -5.47 30.23 -9.95
C THR A 137 -5.79 28.89 -10.59
N ASP A 138 -6.92 28.27 -10.23
CA ASP A 138 -7.35 26.97 -10.77
C ASP A 138 -8.21 27.16 -12.04
N MET A 139 -8.53 28.40 -12.38
CA MET A 139 -9.35 28.73 -13.55
C MET A 139 -8.51 28.77 -14.84
N PRO A 140 -9.13 28.45 -16.01
CA PRO A 140 -8.44 28.50 -17.27
C PRO A 140 -7.91 29.90 -17.57
N LEU A 141 -6.69 29.98 -18.08
CA LEU A 141 -6.13 31.21 -18.63
C LEU A 141 -6.53 31.30 -20.09
N LEU A 142 -7.00 32.48 -20.50
CA LEU A 142 -7.12 32.84 -21.90
C LEU A 142 -5.73 33.25 -22.41
N TYR A 143 -5.21 32.55 -23.39
CA TYR A 143 -3.99 32.90 -24.10
C TYR A 143 -4.33 33.81 -25.26
#